data_b98d418d87ce28822b8717075c5745f7
#
_entry.id   b98d418d87ce28822b8717075c5745f7
#
_cell.length_a   1.000
_cell.length_b   1.000
_cell.length_c   1.000
_cell.angle_alpha   90.00
_cell.angle_beta   90.00
_cell.angle_gamma   90.00
#
_symmetry.space_group_name_H-M   'P 1'
#
loop_
_entity.id
_entity.type
_entity.pdbx_description
1 polymer ?
#
loop_
_entity_poly.entity_id
_entity_poly.type
_entity_poly.pdbx_seq_one_letter_code
_entity_poly.pdbx_strand_id
1 'polypeptide(L)'
;MVLAAAATSSAAAVDASAAANPCEPEIVRAADRYGVPVGILYAVGLTETGKKGSLQPNALNIEGKAVFPRSQAEAIAAFEAARAEGKTLIDLGCMQINHRYHGNEFRSVSDMLDPRRNVDYAARFLVSLHGRHESWSMAVARYHAGPNNDPAQKRYVCRVIANMVATGFGRWTDNARTFCNP
;
A
#
# COMPACT_ATOMS: atom_id res chain seq x y z
N MET A 1 23.77 -63.22 19.05
CA MET A 1 23.13 -61.98 19.61
C MET A 1 23.44 -60.82 18.65
N VAL A 2 22.48 -60.42 17.84
CA VAL A 2 22.63 -59.32 16.89
C VAL A 2 21.80 -58.16 17.45
N LEU A 3 22.46 -57.05 17.83
CA LEU A 3 21.78 -55.81 18.23
C LEU A 3 21.39 -55.03 16.98
N ALA A 4 20.10 -54.82 16.78
CA ALA A 4 19.56 -53.90 15.80
C ALA A 4 19.49 -52.48 16.41
N ALA A 5 20.22 -51.52 15.83
CA ALA A 5 20.13 -50.12 16.16
C ALA A 5 18.96 -49.49 15.39
N ALA A 6 17.96 -48.98 16.10
CA ALA A 6 16.85 -48.21 15.53
C ALA A 6 17.31 -46.76 15.30
N ALA A 7 17.37 -46.34 14.05
CA ALA A 7 17.59 -44.93 13.68
C ALA A 7 16.28 -44.15 13.83
N THR A 8 16.23 -43.23 14.77
CA THR A 8 15.16 -42.28 14.91
C THR A 8 15.35 -41.11 13.93
N SER A 9 14.57 -41.08 12.84
CA SER A 9 14.49 -39.94 11.93
C SER A 9 13.77 -38.77 12.65
N SER A 10 14.52 -37.75 12.98
CA SER A 10 13.96 -36.45 13.42
C SER A 10 13.46 -35.70 12.19
N ALA A 11 12.15 -35.67 11.97
CA ALA A 11 11.54 -34.79 10.99
C ALA A 11 11.64 -33.37 11.52
N ALA A 12 12.51 -32.55 10.94
CA ALA A 12 12.53 -31.12 11.18
C ALA A 12 11.21 -30.55 10.67
N ALA A 13 10.41 -30.00 11.57
CA ALA A 13 9.24 -29.20 11.23
C ALA A 13 9.72 -28.00 10.43
N VAL A 14 9.31 -27.92 9.16
CA VAL A 14 9.51 -26.73 8.34
C VAL A 14 8.63 -25.64 8.96
N ASP A 15 9.27 -24.61 9.51
CA ASP A 15 8.62 -23.47 10.10
C ASP A 15 7.57 -22.91 9.14
N ALA A 16 6.39 -22.63 9.71
CA ALA A 16 5.26 -22.08 9.00
C ALA A 16 5.70 -20.82 8.23
N SER A 17 5.62 -20.89 6.91
CA SER A 17 5.72 -19.78 5.98
C SER A 17 5.11 -18.54 6.61
N ALA A 18 5.90 -17.46 6.77
CA ALA A 18 5.36 -16.16 7.12
C ALA A 18 4.19 -15.87 6.16
N ALA A 19 3.00 -15.71 6.71
CA ALA A 19 1.78 -15.56 5.90
C ALA A 19 2.02 -14.47 4.85
N ALA A 20 1.87 -14.82 3.57
CA ALA A 20 2.11 -13.91 2.46
C ALA A 20 1.30 -12.62 2.66
N ASN A 21 1.92 -11.47 2.40
CA ASN A 21 1.27 -10.17 2.58
C ASN A 21 0.01 -10.07 1.71
N PRO A 22 -1.19 -9.89 2.25
CA PRO A 22 -2.43 -9.95 1.47
C PRO A 22 -2.60 -8.78 0.50
N CYS A 23 -1.82 -7.68 0.64
CA CYS A 23 -1.86 -6.57 -0.31
C CYS A 23 -1.16 -6.92 -1.64
N GLU A 24 -0.07 -7.69 -1.60
CA GLU A 24 0.79 -7.91 -2.77
C GLU A 24 0.09 -8.65 -3.93
N PRO A 25 -0.60 -9.79 -3.72
CA PRO A 25 -1.31 -10.46 -4.79
C PRO A 25 -2.42 -9.57 -5.38
N GLU A 26 -3.04 -8.72 -4.57
CA GLU A 26 -4.07 -7.81 -5.04
C GLU A 26 -3.51 -6.65 -5.88
N ILE A 27 -2.28 -6.20 -5.59
CA ILE A 27 -1.58 -5.22 -6.43
C ILE A 27 -1.30 -5.80 -7.81
N VAL A 28 -0.76 -7.03 -7.90
CA VAL A 28 -0.49 -7.68 -9.18
C VAL A 28 -1.78 -7.85 -9.99
N ARG A 29 -2.84 -8.34 -9.34
CA ARG A 29 -4.15 -8.55 -9.96
C ARG A 29 -4.77 -7.23 -10.46
N ALA A 30 -4.74 -6.17 -9.66
CA ALA A 30 -5.33 -4.90 -10.02
C ALA A 30 -4.50 -4.17 -11.09
N ALA A 31 -3.17 -4.27 -11.05
CA ALA A 31 -2.28 -3.75 -12.08
C ALA A 31 -2.61 -4.33 -13.45
N ASP A 32 -2.73 -5.65 -13.54
CA ASP A 32 -3.12 -6.35 -14.77
C ASP A 32 -4.53 -5.95 -15.22
N ARG A 33 -5.50 -5.99 -14.32
CA ARG A 33 -6.91 -5.71 -14.61
C ARG A 33 -7.15 -4.31 -15.15
N TYR A 34 -6.45 -3.30 -14.62
CA TYR A 34 -6.69 -1.89 -14.93
C TYR A 34 -5.60 -1.26 -15.81
N GLY A 35 -4.58 -2.02 -16.23
CA GLY A 35 -3.49 -1.52 -17.04
C GLY A 35 -2.58 -0.52 -16.32
N VAL A 36 -2.50 -0.59 -14.99
CA VAL A 36 -1.56 0.22 -14.20
C VAL A 36 -0.20 -0.49 -14.19
N PRO A 37 0.92 0.18 -14.51
CA PRO A 37 2.22 -0.46 -14.34
C PRO A 37 2.40 -0.97 -12.91
N VAL A 38 2.65 -2.29 -12.74
CA VAL A 38 2.69 -2.93 -11.43
C VAL A 38 3.68 -2.26 -10.48
N GLY A 39 4.84 -1.83 -11.00
CA GLY A 39 5.85 -1.14 -10.20
C GLY A 39 5.35 0.21 -9.65
N ILE A 40 4.51 0.92 -10.39
CA ILE A 40 3.89 2.18 -9.92
C ILE A 40 2.91 1.87 -8.78
N LEU A 41 1.99 0.92 -8.99
CA LEU A 41 0.97 0.59 -7.99
C LEU A 41 1.61 0.06 -6.68
N TYR A 42 2.63 -0.80 -6.81
CA TYR A 42 3.37 -1.32 -5.66
C TYR A 42 4.15 -0.23 -4.92
N ALA A 43 4.86 0.63 -5.65
CA ALA A 43 5.65 1.71 -5.05
C ALA A 43 4.76 2.78 -4.39
N VAL A 44 3.57 3.06 -4.94
CA VAL A 44 2.55 3.91 -4.28
C VAL A 44 2.16 3.26 -2.96
N GLY A 45 1.75 1.99 -2.93
CA GLY A 45 1.41 1.28 -1.71
C GLY A 45 2.52 1.32 -0.65
N LEU A 46 3.78 1.07 -1.06
CA LEU A 46 4.94 1.18 -0.15
C LEU A 46 5.16 2.60 0.36
N THR A 47 4.87 3.63 -0.44
CA THR A 47 5.00 5.03 -0.03
C THR A 47 3.94 5.39 0.99
N GLU A 48 2.74 4.82 0.87
CA GLU A 48 1.60 5.05 1.76
C GLU A 48 1.71 4.28 3.08
N THR A 49 2.01 2.98 3.02
CA THR A 49 1.92 2.10 4.18
C THR A 49 3.21 1.37 4.52
N GLY A 50 4.26 1.49 3.70
CA GLY A 50 5.47 0.69 3.82
C GLY A 50 6.12 0.80 5.20
N LYS A 51 6.10 -0.30 5.94
CA LYS A 51 6.80 -0.45 7.22
C LYS A 51 7.81 -1.58 7.08
N LYS A 52 9.09 -1.26 7.23
CA LYS A 52 10.19 -2.21 7.03
C LYS A 52 10.15 -2.89 5.64
N GLY A 53 9.76 -2.14 4.59
CA GLY A 53 9.69 -2.63 3.21
C GLY A 53 8.47 -3.51 2.90
N SER A 54 7.48 -3.61 3.80
CA SER A 54 6.27 -4.42 3.60
C SER A 54 5.01 -3.56 3.69
N LEU A 55 4.05 -3.83 2.83
CA LEU A 55 2.72 -3.21 2.86
C LEU A 55 1.95 -3.58 4.13
N GLN A 56 1.06 -2.71 4.58
CA GLN A 56 0.32 -2.91 5.83
C GLN A 56 -1.18 -2.89 5.57
N PRO A 57 -1.86 -4.04 5.52
CA PRO A 57 -3.28 -4.12 5.15
C PRO A 57 -4.22 -3.44 6.16
N ASN A 58 -3.82 -3.40 7.44
CA ASN A 58 -4.62 -2.81 8.52
C ASN A 58 -4.13 -1.42 8.94
N ALA A 59 -3.21 -0.80 8.19
CA ALA A 59 -2.70 0.52 8.54
C ALA A 59 -3.79 1.59 8.48
N LEU A 60 -3.73 2.52 9.44
CA LEU A 60 -4.46 3.78 9.41
C LEU A 60 -3.49 4.95 9.51
N ASN A 61 -3.85 6.06 8.89
CA ASN A 61 -3.28 7.36 9.20
C ASN A 61 -4.41 8.25 9.73
N ILE A 62 -4.33 8.65 10.98
CA ILE A 62 -5.34 9.46 11.65
C ILE A 62 -4.76 10.86 11.83
N GLU A 63 -5.16 11.79 10.95
CA GLU A 63 -4.71 13.19 10.96
C GLU A 63 -3.18 13.33 11.03
N GLY A 64 -2.44 12.52 10.24
CA GLY A 64 -0.98 12.52 10.17
C GLY A 64 -0.30 11.53 11.11
N LYS A 65 -1.03 10.89 12.03
CA LYS A 65 -0.49 9.89 12.94
C LYS A 65 -0.71 8.47 12.39
N ALA A 66 0.35 7.78 12.05
CA ALA A 66 0.30 6.39 11.59
C ALA A 66 0.00 5.42 12.75
N VAL A 67 -0.95 4.52 12.53
CA VAL A 67 -1.35 3.44 13.45
C VAL A 67 -1.29 2.12 12.69
N PHE A 68 -0.76 1.07 13.32
CA PHE A 68 -0.55 -0.25 12.71
C PHE A 68 -1.23 -1.35 13.54
N PRO A 69 -2.56 -1.50 13.46
CA PRO A 69 -3.28 -2.57 14.13
C PRO A 69 -2.87 -3.95 13.61
N ARG A 70 -2.94 -4.96 14.47
CA ARG A 70 -2.55 -6.33 14.14
C ARG A 70 -3.63 -7.10 13.38
N SER A 71 -4.89 -6.63 13.45
CA SER A 71 -6.03 -7.24 12.78
C SER A 71 -6.97 -6.18 12.20
N GLN A 72 -7.82 -6.60 11.27
CA GLN A 72 -8.87 -5.74 10.72
C GLN A 72 -9.86 -5.28 11.82
N ALA A 73 -10.18 -6.15 12.80
CA ALA A 73 -11.03 -5.78 13.91
C ALA A 73 -10.43 -4.67 14.77
N GLU A 74 -9.12 -4.74 15.08
CA GLU A 74 -8.41 -3.67 15.79
C GLU A 74 -8.37 -2.38 14.94
N ALA A 75 -8.25 -2.49 13.61
CA ALA A 75 -8.26 -1.34 12.72
C ALA A 75 -9.64 -0.64 12.71
N ILE A 76 -10.71 -1.41 12.65
CA ILE A 76 -12.08 -0.88 12.74
C ILE A 76 -12.29 -0.18 14.08
N ALA A 77 -11.91 -0.81 15.20
CA ALA A 77 -12.02 -0.21 16.52
C ALA A 77 -11.23 1.11 16.65
N ALA A 78 -10.02 1.17 16.09
CA ALA A 78 -9.21 2.39 16.07
C ALA A 78 -9.87 3.49 15.20
N PHE A 79 -10.46 3.13 14.07
CA PHE A 79 -11.22 4.05 13.23
C PHE A 79 -12.43 4.62 13.99
N GLU A 80 -13.24 3.77 14.60
CA GLU A 80 -14.45 4.17 15.34
C GLU A 80 -14.11 5.09 16.53
N ALA A 81 -13.04 4.76 17.29
CA ALA A 81 -12.56 5.60 18.38
C ALA A 81 -12.14 6.99 17.86
N ALA A 82 -11.37 7.05 16.76
CA ALA A 82 -10.96 8.31 16.16
C ALA A 82 -12.17 9.13 15.67
N ARG A 83 -13.19 8.47 15.09
CA ARG A 83 -14.43 9.14 14.65
C ARG A 83 -15.22 9.69 15.84
N ALA A 84 -15.29 8.97 16.96
CA ALA A 84 -15.93 9.42 18.19
C ALA A 84 -15.23 10.66 18.78
N GLU A 85 -13.90 10.80 18.57
CA GLU A 85 -13.12 12.00 18.91
C GLU A 85 -13.28 13.16 17.89
N GLY A 86 -14.12 13.00 16.87
CA GLY A 86 -14.35 14.02 15.83
C GLY A 86 -13.29 14.07 14.74
N LYS A 87 -12.36 13.11 14.68
CA LYS A 87 -11.35 13.02 13.63
C LYS A 87 -12.01 12.69 12.29
N THR A 88 -11.62 13.41 11.24
CA THR A 88 -12.24 13.26 9.92
C THR A 88 -11.29 12.80 8.84
N LEU A 89 -10.01 13.17 8.91
CA LEU A 89 -9.00 12.77 7.94
C LEU A 89 -8.36 11.46 8.38
N ILE A 90 -8.95 10.35 7.92
CA ILE A 90 -8.49 9.00 8.25
C ILE A 90 -8.26 8.23 6.96
N ASP A 91 -7.02 7.80 6.74
CA ASP A 91 -6.64 6.96 5.62
C ASP A 91 -6.57 5.50 6.06
N LEU A 92 -6.96 4.57 5.19
CA LEU A 92 -7.15 3.17 5.54
C LEU A 92 -6.55 2.20 4.52
N GLY A 93 -5.96 1.13 5.03
CA GLY A 93 -5.59 -0.08 4.29
C GLY A 93 -4.33 0.03 3.45
N CYS A 94 -4.10 -0.96 2.59
CA CYS A 94 -2.90 -1.14 1.76
C CYS A 94 -2.46 0.12 1.00
N MET A 95 -3.42 0.89 0.52
CA MET A 95 -3.22 2.04 -0.36
C MET A 95 -3.61 3.37 0.30
N GLN A 96 -3.87 3.38 1.61
CA GLN A 96 -4.24 4.55 2.42
C GLN A 96 -5.32 5.42 1.77
N ILE A 97 -6.47 4.81 1.51
CA ILE A 97 -7.61 5.52 0.95
C ILE A 97 -8.27 6.37 2.04
N ASN A 98 -8.40 7.67 1.77
CA ASN A 98 -8.99 8.62 2.72
C ASN A 98 -10.51 8.43 2.83
N HIS A 99 -10.99 8.15 4.05
CA HIS A 99 -12.40 7.90 4.31
C HIS A 99 -13.28 9.14 4.04
N ARG A 100 -12.81 10.33 4.36
CA ARG A 100 -13.61 11.56 4.17
C ARG A 100 -13.96 11.81 2.71
N TYR A 101 -13.01 11.54 1.80
CA TYR A 101 -13.16 11.87 0.38
C TYR A 101 -13.68 10.69 -0.45
N HIS A 102 -13.43 9.47 -0.01
CA HIS A 102 -13.66 8.26 -0.79
C HIS A 102 -14.51 7.19 -0.07
N GLY A 103 -14.93 7.45 1.17
CA GLY A 103 -15.70 6.48 1.96
C GLY A 103 -17.00 6.02 1.29
N ASN A 104 -17.65 6.90 0.53
CA ASN A 104 -18.89 6.60 -0.21
C ASN A 104 -18.71 5.60 -1.36
N GLU A 105 -17.48 5.33 -1.78
CA GLU A 105 -17.15 4.33 -2.80
C GLU A 105 -17.11 2.90 -2.24
N PHE A 106 -17.26 2.76 -0.93
CA PHE A 106 -17.22 1.50 -0.18
C PHE A 106 -18.49 1.31 0.64
N ARG A 107 -18.88 0.06 0.86
CA ARG A 107 -20.07 -0.27 1.63
C ARG A 107 -19.89 -0.08 3.13
N SER A 108 -18.66 -0.14 3.61
CA SER A 108 -18.31 -0.03 5.03
C SER A 108 -16.80 0.20 5.22
N VAL A 109 -16.39 0.52 6.44
CA VAL A 109 -14.97 0.60 6.83
C VAL A 109 -14.28 -0.77 6.68
N SER A 110 -15.00 -1.86 6.97
CA SER A 110 -14.50 -3.22 6.72
C SER A 110 -14.21 -3.47 5.23
N ASP A 111 -15.07 -2.96 4.33
CA ASP A 111 -14.88 -3.04 2.88
C ASP A 111 -13.68 -2.19 2.42
N MET A 112 -13.43 -1.02 3.07
CA MET A 112 -12.24 -0.20 2.83
C MET A 112 -10.93 -0.87 3.28
N LEU A 113 -10.97 -1.67 4.33
CA LEU A 113 -9.83 -2.41 4.86
C LEU A 113 -9.62 -3.77 4.18
N ASP A 114 -10.58 -4.24 3.36
CA ASP A 114 -10.38 -5.43 2.54
C ASP A 114 -9.29 -5.17 1.49
N PRO A 115 -8.18 -5.94 1.46
CA PRO A 115 -7.05 -5.67 0.57
C PRO A 115 -7.45 -5.59 -0.90
N ARG A 116 -8.35 -6.48 -1.34
CA ARG A 116 -8.82 -6.52 -2.72
C ARG A 116 -9.59 -5.27 -3.10
N ARG A 117 -10.53 -4.83 -2.24
CA ARG A 117 -11.35 -3.64 -2.48
C ARG A 117 -10.52 -2.36 -2.43
N ASN A 118 -9.64 -2.28 -1.44
CA ASN A 118 -8.76 -1.14 -1.24
C ASN A 118 -7.83 -0.93 -2.43
N VAL A 119 -7.15 -2.00 -2.88
CA VAL A 119 -6.22 -1.94 -4.02
C VAL A 119 -6.97 -1.74 -5.35
N ASP A 120 -8.12 -2.38 -5.56
CA ASP A 120 -8.97 -2.17 -6.74
C ASP A 120 -9.39 -0.70 -6.89
N TYR A 121 -9.81 -0.09 -5.78
CA TYR A 121 -10.19 1.32 -5.79
C TYR A 121 -9.00 2.21 -6.14
N ALA A 122 -7.84 2.01 -5.49
CA ALA A 122 -6.63 2.78 -5.75
C ALA A 122 -6.18 2.69 -7.22
N ALA A 123 -6.21 1.49 -7.80
CA ALA A 123 -5.84 1.29 -9.20
C ALA A 123 -6.79 2.07 -10.14
N ARG A 124 -8.12 1.96 -9.94
CA ARG A 124 -9.11 2.72 -10.73
C ARG A 124 -8.93 4.24 -10.57
N PHE A 125 -8.64 4.69 -9.36
CA PHE A 125 -8.40 6.11 -9.09
C PHE A 125 -7.13 6.61 -9.81
N LEU A 126 -6.03 5.84 -9.77
CA LEU A 126 -4.81 6.15 -10.53
C LEU A 126 -5.06 6.19 -12.04
N VAL A 127 -5.84 5.26 -12.60
CA VAL A 127 -6.23 5.28 -14.03
C VAL A 127 -7.02 6.55 -14.36
N SER A 128 -7.99 6.92 -13.52
CA SER A 128 -8.76 8.16 -13.68
C SER A 128 -7.87 9.41 -13.65
N LEU A 129 -6.87 9.43 -12.77
CA LEU A 129 -5.89 10.52 -12.71
C LEU A 129 -4.99 10.53 -13.95
N HIS A 130 -4.53 9.36 -14.40
CA HIS A 130 -3.72 9.23 -15.61
C HIS A 130 -4.47 9.72 -16.85
N GLY A 131 -5.73 9.33 -17.01
CA GLY A 131 -6.55 9.79 -18.13
C GLY A 131 -6.78 11.31 -18.17
N ARG A 132 -6.71 11.97 -17.01
CA ARG A 132 -6.82 13.44 -16.93
C ARG A 132 -5.50 14.19 -17.16
N HIS A 133 -4.38 13.56 -16.93
CA HIS A 133 -3.07 14.21 -16.91
C HIS A 133 -2.07 13.61 -17.90
N GLU A 134 -2.44 12.54 -18.62
CA GLU A 134 -1.65 11.85 -19.64
C GLU A 134 -0.24 11.41 -19.20
N SER A 135 0.00 11.38 -17.88
CA SER A 135 1.29 11.06 -17.27
C SER A 135 1.12 10.32 -15.96
N TRP A 136 1.78 9.17 -15.82
CA TRP A 136 1.81 8.42 -14.58
C TRP A 136 2.46 9.22 -13.44
N SER A 137 3.48 10.03 -13.71
CA SER A 137 4.10 10.89 -12.69
C SER A 137 3.10 11.91 -12.15
N MET A 138 2.28 12.51 -13.02
CA MET A 138 1.23 13.43 -12.58
C MET A 138 0.10 12.69 -11.87
N ALA A 139 -0.30 11.51 -12.33
CA ALA A 139 -1.30 10.69 -11.64
C ALA A 139 -0.86 10.37 -10.21
N VAL A 140 0.39 9.94 -10.04
CA VAL A 140 1.00 9.67 -8.73
C VAL A 140 1.05 10.93 -7.87
N ALA A 141 1.46 12.08 -8.42
CA ALA A 141 1.48 13.35 -7.71
C ALA A 141 0.09 13.74 -7.18
N ARG A 142 -0.93 13.60 -8.02
CA ARG A 142 -2.33 13.94 -7.71
C ARG A 142 -3.02 12.94 -6.78
N TYR A 143 -2.55 11.71 -6.75
CA TYR A 143 -3.04 10.68 -5.83
C TYR A 143 -2.86 11.11 -4.36
N HIS A 144 -1.69 11.63 -4.03
CA HIS A 144 -1.33 12.03 -2.66
C HIS A 144 -1.74 13.46 -2.33
N ALA A 145 -1.47 14.37 -3.23
CA ALA A 145 -1.73 15.79 -3.00
C ALA A 145 -2.58 16.34 -4.14
N GLY A 146 -3.74 16.82 -3.82
CA GLY A 146 -4.65 17.45 -4.78
C GLY A 146 -3.98 18.57 -5.61
N PRO A 147 -4.72 19.27 -6.45
CA PRO A 147 -4.18 20.38 -7.23
C PRO A 147 -3.60 21.48 -6.31
N ASN A 148 -2.61 22.21 -6.79
CA ASN A 148 -2.02 23.38 -6.12
C ASN A 148 -1.15 23.08 -4.87
N ASN A 149 -0.54 21.90 -4.78
CA ASN A 149 0.41 21.57 -3.73
C ASN A 149 1.71 20.95 -4.30
N ASP A 150 2.38 21.71 -5.16
CA ASP A 150 3.57 21.25 -5.90
C ASP A 150 4.71 20.74 -5.01
N PRO A 151 5.05 21.35 -3.85
CA PRO A 151 6.09 20.83 -2.99
C PRO A 151 5.76 19.44 -2.40
N ALA A 152 4.50 19.21 -2.01
CA ALA A 152 4.08 17.90 -1.50
C ALA A 152 4.05 16.86 -2.62
N GLN A 153 3.55 17.23 -3.81
CA GLN A 153 3.52 16.39 -4.99
C GLN A 153 4.94 15.95 -5.38
N LYS A 154 5.90 16.88 -5.46
CA LYS A 154 7.29 16.57 -5.79
C LYS A 154 7.90 15.58 -4.80
N ARG A 155 7.79 15.86 -3.49
CA ARG A 155 8.31 14.96 -2.45
C ARG A 155 7.69 13.56 -2.53
N TYR A 156 6.40 13.49 -2.82
CA TYR A 156 5.70 12.22 -2.93
C TYR A 156 6.18 11.42 -4.15
N VAL A 157 6.21 12.02 -5.34
CA VAL A 157 6.71 11.39 -6.57
C VAL A 157 8.12 10.85 -6.37
N CYS A 158 9.00 11.63 -5.73
CA CYS A 158 10.38 11.21 -5.49
C CYS A 158 10.47 10.01 -4.53
N ARG A 159 9.60 9.91 -3.53
CA ARG A 159 9.50 8.71 -2.67
C ARG A 159 9.00 7.49 -3.46
N VAL A 160 8.02 7.68 -4.34
CA VAL A 160 7.53 6.59 -5.20
C VAL A 160 8.63 6.10 -6.14
N ILE A 161 9.39 7.01 -6.78
CA ILE A 161 10.53 6.64 -7.63
C ILE A 161 11.58 5.87 -6.82
N ALA A 162 11.93 6.35 -5.62
CA ALA A 162 12.88 5.67 -4.74
C ALA A 162 12.42 4.23 -4.39
N ASN A 163 11.13 4.05 -4.08
CA ASN A 163 10.55 2.73 -3.82
C ASN A 163 10.56 1.84 -5.07
N MET A 164 10.26 2.38 -6.27
CA MET A 164 10.38 1.63 -7.53
C MET A 164 11.80 1.12 -7.76
N VAL A 165 12.80 1.96 -7.50
CA VAL A 165 14.22 1.57 -7.65
C VAL A 165 14.61 0.53 -6.60
N ALA A 166 14.24 0.75 -5.35
CA ALA A 166 14.56 -0.18 -4.24
C ALA A 166 13.93 -1.57 -4.42
N THR A 167 12.81 -1.67 -5.11
CA THR A 167 12.09 -2.93 -5.38
C THR A 167 12.41 -3.54 -6.74
N GLY A 168 13.33 -2.96 -7.51
CA GLY A 168 13.74 -3.48 -8.81
C GLY A 168 12.78 -3.20 -9.96
N PHE A 169 11.69 -2.45 -9.73
CA PHE A 169 10.73 -2.06 -10.78
C PHE A 169 11.18 -0.84 -11.61
N GLY A 170 12.32 -0.24 -11.28
CA GLY A 170 12.80 0.95 -11.98
C GLY A 170 14.29 1.20 -11.75
N ARG A 171 14.78 2.27 -12.36
CA ARG A 171 16.13 2.78 -12.17
C ARG A 171 16.12 4.31 -12.12
N TRP A 172 17.09 4.90 -11.44
CA TRP A 172 17.31 6.33 -11.50
C TRP A 172 17.74 6.75 -12.93
N THR A 173 16.93 7.57 -13.58
CA THR A 173 17.29 8.25 -14.83
C THR A 173 17.85 9.64 -14.50
N ASP A 174 18.56 10.27 -15.45
CA ASP A 174 19.10 11.62 -15.25
C ASP A 174 18.00 12.65 -14.99
N ASN A 175 16.86 12.53 -15.68
CA ASN A 175 15.69 13.36 -15.45
C ASN A 175 15.14 13.18 -14.03
N ALA A 176 15.03 11.92 -13.54
CA ALA A 176 14.56 11.65 -12.19
C ALA A 176 15.54 12.16 -11.13
N ARG A 177 16.85 12.02 -11.37
CA ARG A 177 17.89 12.59 -10.48
C ARG A 177 17.81 14.12 -10.44
N THR A 178 17.73 14.76 -11.58
CA THR A 178 17.60 16.23 -11.66
C THR A 178 16.33 16.73 -10.97
N PHE A 179 15.21 16.02 -11.18
CA PHE A 179 13.92 16.39 -10.57
C PHE A 179 13.94 16.19 -9.05
N CYS A 180 14.46 15.07 -8.56
CA CYS A 180 14.37 14.71 -7.15
C CYS A 180 15.55 15.19 -6.30
N ASN A 181 16.72 15.46 -6.90
CA ASN A 181 17.98 15.73 -6.18
C ASN A 181 18.20 14.71 -5.06
N PRO A 182 18.27 13.39 -5.38
CA PRO A 182 18.43 12.34 -4.38
C PRO A 182 19.83 12.32 -3.78
#